data_edf340e66547311a339c67484f8873be
#
_entry.id   edf340e66547311a339c67484f8873be
#
_cell.length_a   1.000
_cell.length_b   1.000
_cell.length_c   1.000
_cell.angle_alpha   90.00
_cell.angle_beta   90.00
_cell.angle_gamma   90.00
#
_symmetry.space_group_name_H-M   'P 1'
#
loop_
_entity.id
_entity.type
_entity.pdbx_description
1 polymer ?
#
loop_
_entity_poly.entity_id
_entity_poly.type
_entity_poly.pdbx_seq_one_letter_code
_entity_poly.pdbx_strand_id
1 'polypeptide(L)'
;MKRKIIAGILIIMGLAIMSAPLYWRWSGNRRNEQMVQEIEQIIEQETENEEKEDNGQTAPEAAISEEDAATLAKAEVIGLIEIEALDIKYAVLEGAGSCELSCGIGHIPDTAGIGETGNCVLAGHNGSRHGTYFTNLKTLKEGDVIKLTDRKGSRYFYEVESMEVVDPYDNSVKDQGEGKALTLLTCENSGTMRLTVRCSLKEAVE
;
A
#
# COMPACT_ATOMS: atom_id res chain seq x y z
N MET A 1 -4.90 -4.57 -52.45
CA MET A 1 -3.82 -4.62 -51.44
C MET A 1 -4.01 -3.60 -50.33
N LYS A 2 -4.21 -2.30 -50.57
CA LYS A 2 -4.35 -1.24 -49.55
C LYS A 2 -5.43 -1.52 -48.48
N ARG A 3 -6.62 -2.04 -48.86
CA ARG A 3 -7.71 -2.37 -47.89
C ARG A 3 -7.34 -3.49 -46.92
N LYS A 4 -6.58 -4.51 -47.33
CA LYS A 4 -6.14 -5.60 -46.46
C LYS A 4 -5.07 -5.12 -45.46
N ILE A 5 -4.21 -4.19 -45.86
CA ILE A 5 -3.19 -3.56 -45.02
C ILE A 5 -3.86 -2.69 -43.94
N ILE A 6 -4.86 -1.87 -44.32
CA ILE A 6 -5.61 -1.03 -43.41
C ILE A 6 -6.37 -1.89 -42.39
N ALA A 7 -7.01 -2.99 -42.82
CA ALA A 7 -7.69 -3.91 -41.92
C ALA A 7 -6.70 -4.56 -40.91
N GLY A 8 -5.51 -4.95 -41.38
CA GLY A 8 -4.45 -5.48 -40.48
C GLY A 8 -3.99 -4.48 -39.42
N ILE A 9 -3.78 -3.22 -39.82
CA ILE A 9 -3.39 -2.15 -38.86
C ILE A 9 -4.49 -1.90 -37.84
N LEU A 10 -5.75 -1.88 -38.22
CA LEU A 10 -6.89 -1.68 -37.33
C LEU A 10 -7.00 -2.84 -36.33
N ILE A 11 -6.76 -4.09 -36.75
CA ILE A 11 -6.77 -5.26 -35.84
C ILE A 11 -5.62 -5.17 -34.80
N ILE A 12 -4.41 -4.83 -35.26
CA ILE A 12 -3.25 -4.66 -34.38
C ILE A 12 -3.50 -3.53 -33.36
N MET A 13 -4.04 -2.41 -33.84
CA MET A 13 -4.37 -1.28 -32.97
C MET A 13 -5.46 -1.64 -31.94
N GLY A 14 -6.48 -2.40 -32.35
CA GLY A 14 -7.52 -2.91 -31.45
C GLY A 14 -6.96 -3.85 -30.37
N LEU A 15 -6.07 -4.77 -30.76
CA LEU A 15 -5.38 -5.68 -29.84
C LEU A 15 -4.47 -4.90 -28.87
N ALA A 16 -3.75 -3.89 -29.33
CA ALA A 16 -2.91 -3.04 -28.47
C ALA A 16 -3.74 -2.27 -27.45
N ILE A 17 -4.90 -1.72 -27.84
CA ILE A 17 -5.81 -1.02 -26.92
C ILE A 17 -6.39 -1.99 -25.88
N MET A 18 -6.74 -3.21 -26.28
CA MET A 18 -7.26 -4.23 -25.35
C MET A 18 -6.18 -4.75 -24.37
N SER A 19 -4.92 -4.81 -24.81
CA SER A 19 -3.82 -5.29 -23.97
C SER A 19 -3.24 -4.22 -23.03
N ALA A 20 -3.44 -2.94 -23.33
CA ALA A 20 -2.89 -1.84 -22.52
C ALA A 20 -3.28 -1.89 -21.02
N PRO A 21 -4.56 -2.11 -20.63
CA PRO A 21 -4.93 -2.18 -19.22
C PRO A 21 -4.33 -3.41 -18.52
N LEU A 22 -4.17 -4.54 -19.21
CA LEU A 22 -3.50 -5.71 -18.67
C LEU A 22 -2.01 -5.45 -18.44
N TYR A 23 -1.36 -4.78 -19.38
CA TYR A 23 0.06 -4.42 -19.29
C TYR A 23 0.30 -3.44 -18.12
N TRP A 24 -0.53 -2.43 -17.94
CA TRP A 24 -0.39 -1.47 -16.83
C TRP A 24 -0.63 -2.13 -15.46
N ARG A 25 -1.62 -3.01 -15.36
CA ARG A 25 -1.89 -3.77 -14.14
C ARG A 25 -0.71 -4.70 -13.80
N TRP A 26 -0.18 -5.40 -14.78
CA TRP A 26 0.98 -6.29 -14.61
C TRP A 26 2.25 -5.51 -14.22
N SER A 27 2.51 -4.37 -14.87
CA SER A 27 3.62 -3.49 -14.54
C SER A 27 3.52 -2.91 -13.14
N GLY A 28 2.31 -2.50 -12.70
CA GLY A 28 2.07 -2.00 -11.35
C GLY A 28 2.32 -3.06 -10.27
N ASN A 29 1.84 -4.28 -10.49
CA ASN A 29 2.06 -5.37 -9.55
C ASN A 29 3.55 -5.74 -9.43
N ARG A 30 4.30 -5.77 -10.54
CA ARG A 30 5.76 -6.03 -10.49
C ARG A 30 6.51 -4.98 -9.69
N ARG A 31 6.15 -3.71 -9.84
CA ARG A 31 6.78 -2.63 -9.07
C ARG A 31 6.51 -2.78 -7.58
N ASN A 32 5.28 -3.11 -7.19
CA ASN A 32 4.95 -3.39 -5.79
C ASN A 32 5.72 -4.59 -5.25
N GLU A 33 5.82 -5.69 -6.00
CA GLU A 33 6.59 -6.89 -5.59
C GLU A 33 8.07 -6.54 -5.33
N GLN A 34 8.68 -5.71 -6.17
CA GLN A 34 10.06 -5.26 -5.99
C GLN A 34 10.22 -4.41 -4.73
N MET A 35 9.31 -3.43 -4.50
CA MET A 35 9.33 -2.60 -3.29
C MET A 35 9.14 -3.45 -2.03
N VAL A 36 8.20 -4.38 -2.04
CA VAL A 36 7.93 -5.26 -0.89
C VAL A 36 9.17 -6.10 -0.57
N GLN A 37 9.83 -6.71 -1.59
CA GLN A 37 11.04 -7.50 -1.38
C GLN A 37 12.20 -6.67 -0.83
N GLU A 38 12.40 -5.45 -1.32
CA GLU A 38 13.43 -4.55 -0.83
C GLU A 38 13.21 -4.18 0.63
N ILE A 39 11.96 -3.87 1.01
CA ILE A 39 11.61 -3.53 2.38
C ILE A 39 11.76 -4.73 3.30
N GLU A 40 11.35 -5.92 2.86
CA GLU A 40 11.56 -7.16 3.62
C GLU A 40 13.03 -7.39 3.93
N GLN A 41 13.91 -7.15 2.95
CA GLN A 41 15.36 -7.26 3.16
C GLN A 41 15.88 -6.22 4.15
N ILE A 42 15.36 -4.98 4.12
CA ILE A 42 15.72 -3.94 5.08
C ILE A 42 15.27 -4.33 6.49
N ILE A 43 14.03 -4.80 6.64
CA ILE A 43 13.49 -5.25 7.92
C ILE A 43 14.30 -6.44 8.47
N GLU A 44 14.64 -7.42 7.63
CA GLU A 44 15.48 -8.56 8.03
C GLU A 44 16.87 -8.10 8.49
N GLN A 45 17.49 -7.15 7.77
CA GLN A 45 18.80 -6.61 8.14
C GLN A 45 18.76 -5.77 9.42
N GLU A 46 17.72 -4.96 9.64
CA GLU A 46 17.55 -4.18 10.87
C GLU A 46 17.33 -5.13 12.07
N THR A 47 16.50 -6.16 11.90
CA THR A 47 16.25 -7.18 12.94
C THR A 47 17.52 -7.98 13.26
N GLU A 48 18.33 -8.37 12.25
CA GLU A 48 19.61 -9.06 12.47
C GLU A 48 20.68 -8.14 13.09
N ASN A 49 20.62 -6.84 12.84
CA ASN A 49 21.58 -5.86 13.39
C ASN A 49 21.28 -5.57 14.87
N GLU A 50 20.01 -5.54 15.29
CA GLU A 50 19.64 -5.42 16.71
C GLU A 50 20.10 -6.66 17.51
N GLU A 51 20.16 -7.86 16.89
CA GLU A 51 20.73 -9.06 17.50
C GLU A 51 22.28 -9.06 17.53
N LYS A 52 22.92 -8.19 16.74
CA LYS A 52 24.39 -8.16 16.53
C LYS A 52 25.04 -6.80 16.84
N GLU A 53 24.56 -6.04 17.84
CA GLU A 53 25.30 -4.85 18.29
C GLU A 53 26.69 -5.24 18.88
N ASP A 54 27.52 -5.87 18.08
CA ASP A 54 28.97 -5.90 18.17
C ASP A 54 29.63 -6.30 16.83
N ASN A 55 29.70 -5.42 15.85
CA ASN A 55 30.75 -5.28 14.81
C ASN A 55 30.20 -4.61 13.54
N GLY A 56 30.75 -3.43 13.25
CA GLY A 56 30.44 -2.68 12.04
C GLY A 56 30.88 -3.35 10.75
N GLN A 57 29.97 -3.37 9.76
CA GLN A 57 30.32 -3.33 8.34
C GLN A 57 29.11 -2.98 7.47
N THR A 58 29.36 -2.11 6.49
CA THR A 58 28.48 -1.49 5.49
C THR A 58 27.74 -2.48 4.59
N ALA A 59 26.47 -2.15 4.28
CA ALA A 59 25.57 -2.90 3.39
C ALA A 59 25.93 -2.77 1.89
N PRO A 60 25.59 -3.76 1.03
CA PRO A 60 25.77 -3.69 -0.41
C PRO A 60 24.54 -3.07 -1.12
N GLU A 61 24.84 -2.18 -2.04
CA GLU A 61 23.95 -1.43 -2.93
C GLU A 61 23.37 -2.36 -4.02
N ALA A 62 22.05 -2.54 -4.05
CA ALA A 62 21.35 -3.26 -5.11
C ALA A 62 20.85 -2.29 -6.20
N ALA A 63 21.12 -2.60 -7.46
CA ALA A 63 20.88 -1.74 -8.62
C ALA A 63 19.39 -1.67 -9.00
N ILE A 64 18.78 -0.52 -8.80
CA ILE A 64 17.42 -0.14 -9.24
C ILE A 64 17.53 0.73 -10.51
N SER A 65 16.48 0.74 -11.38
CA SER A 65 16.45 1.65 -12.51
C SER A 65 16.38 3.11 -12.03
N GLU A 66 17.09 4.03 -12.71
CA GLU A 66 17.27 5.42 -12.25
C GLU A 66 15.95 6.20 -12.06
N GLU A 67 14.88 5.82 -12.75
CA GLU A 67 13.57 6.49 -12.69
C GLU A 67 12.72 5.99 -11.50
N ASP A 68 12.83 4.71 -11.16
CA ASP A 68 12.17 4.10 -10.00
C ASP A 68 12.92 4.47 -8.71
N ALA A 69 14.26 4.51 -8.74
CA ALA A 69 15.11 4.97 -7.65
C ALA A 69 14.87 6.44 -7.28
N ALA A 70 14.63 7.32 -8.25
CA ALA A 70 14.33 8.74 -7.99
C ALA A 70 12.96 8.96 -7.34
N THR A 71 12.02 8.05 -7.54
CA THR A 71 10.68 8.10 -6.93
C THR A 71 10.70 7.50 -5.52
N LEU A 72 11.41 6.39 -5.32
CA LEU A 72 11.63 5.75 -4.02
C LEU A 72 12.53 6.58 -3.10
N ALA A 73 13.54 7.26 -3.64
CA ALA A 73 14.41 8.14 -2.87
C ALA A 73 13.69 9.36 -2.25
N LYS A 74 12.43 9.63 -2.64
CA LYS A 74 11.59 10.71 -2.08
C LYS A 74 10.49 10.20 -1.14
N ALA A 75 10.10 8.94 -1.23
CA ALA A 75 9.02 8.37 -0.42
C ALA A 75 9.64 7.58 0.75
N GLU A 76 9.46 8.08 1.96
CA GLU A 76 9.91 7.37 3.16
C GLU A 76 8.99 6.17 3.41
N VAL A 77 9.54 4.95 3.33
CA VAL A 77 8.81 3.74 3.69
C VAL A 77 8.83 3.58 5.19
N ILE A 78 7.65 3.42 5.78
CA ILE A 78 7.46 3.26 7.23
C ILE A 78 7.07 1.84 7.66
N GLY A 79 6.75 0.95 6.69
CA GLY A 79 6.41 -0.44 6.97
C GLY A 79 5.70 -1.15 5.83
N LEU A 80 5.07 -2.28 6.17
CA LEU A 80 4.29 -3.13 5.26
C LEU A 80 2.87 -3.33 5.79
N ILE A 81 1.91 -3.40 4.88
CA ILE A 81 0.54 -3.85 5.15
C ILE A 81 0.26 -5.15 4.40
N GLU A 82 -0.30 -6.13 5.10
CA GLU A 82 -0.76 -7.39 4.55
C GLU A 82 -2.22 -7.63 4.94
N ILE A 83 -3.07 -7.95 3.97
CA ILE A 83 -4.48 -8.31 4.19
C ILE A 83 -4.74 -9.61 3.44
N GLU A 84 -4.69 -10.73 4.16
CA GLU A 84 -4.84 -12.07 3.59
C GLU A 84 -6.20 -12.25 2.89
N ALA A 85 -7.28 -11.75 3.51
CA ALA A 85 -8.63 -11.80 2.94
C ALA A 85 -8.76 -11.14 1.56
N LEU A 86 -7.84 -10.24 1.20
CA LEU A 86 -7.81 -9.54 -0.09
C LEU A 86 -6.67 -10.00 -0.99
N ASP A 87 -5.79 -10.89 -0.51
CA ASP A 87 -4.56 -11.31 -1.19
C ASP A 87 -3.70 -10.11 -1.62
N ILE A 88 -3.45 -9.19 -0.67
CA ILE A 88 -2.63 -8.00 -0.91
C ILE A 88 -1.51 -7.85 0.10
N LYS A 89 -0.38 -7.36 -0.39
CA LYS A 89 0.79 -6.95 0.38
C LYS A 89 1.41 -5.71 -0.27
N TYR A 90 1.50 -4.61 0.48
CA TYR A 90 1.99 -3.33 -0.02
C TYR A 90 2.92 -2.65 0.98
N ALA A 91 3.85 -1.86 0.42
CA ALA A 91 4.60 -0.88 1.18
C ALA A 91 3.68 0.20 1.75
N VAL A 92 3.94 0.61 2.99
CA VAL A 92 3.34 1.79 3.62
C VAL A 92 4.35 2.91 3.58
N LEU A 93 3.96 4.03 2.98
CA LEU A 93 4.79 5.21 2.76
C LEU A 93 4.32 6.34 3.66
N GLU A 94 5.26 7.15 4.18
CA GLU A 94 4.89 8.38 4.89
C GLU A 94 4.33 9.40 3.92
N GLY A 95 3.14 9.93 4.25
CA GLY A 95 2.39 10.82 3.37
C GLY A 95 1.36 10.10 2.51
N ALA A 96 0.35 10.86 2.05
CA ALA A 96 -0.73 10.38 1.21
C ALA A 96 -0.94 11.30 -0.01
N GLY A 97 0.13 11.84 -0.53
CA GLY A 97 0.14 12.62 -1.77
C GLY A 97 0.04 11.74 -3.02
N SER A 98 0.04 12.37 -4.18
CA SER A 98 -0.08 11.63 -5.45
C SER A 98 1.12 10.75 -5.75
N CYS A 99 2.31 11.10 -5.23
CA CYS A 99 3.53 10.32 -5.40
C CYS A 99 3.42 9.02 -4.60
N GLU A 100 3.17 9.13 -3.29
CA GLU A 100 3.08 8.00 -2.36
C GLU A 100 1.96 7.04 -2.77
N LEU A 101 0.76 7.55 -3.04
CA LEU A 101 -0.39 6.74 -3.45
C LEU A 101 -0.22 6.07 -4.83
N SER A 102 0.66 6.59 -5.70
CA SER A 102 0.98 5.92 -6.97
C SER A 102 1.92 4.72 -6.81
N CYS A 103 2.63 4.65 -5.69
CA CYS A 103 3.65 3.65 -5.42
C CYS A 103 3.22 2.62 -4.37
N GLY A 104 2.37 2.99 -3.40
CA GLY A 104 1.99 2.12 -2.29
C GLY A 104 0.73 2.59 -1.57
N ILE A 105 0.66 2.23 -0.30
CA ILE A 105 -0.34 2.71 0.66
C ILE A 105 0.27 3.90 1.42
N GLY A 106 -0.43 5.02 1.45
CA GLY A 106 0.03 6.23 2.10
C GLY A 106 -0.46 6.35 3.54
N HIS A 107 0.43 6.68 4.47
CA HIS A 107 0.06 7.09 5.83
C HIS A 107 -0.41 8.55 5.81
N ILE A 108 -1.54 8.83 6.43
CA ILE A 108 -2.07 10.21 6.53
C ILE A 108 -1.27 10.95 7.60
N PRO A 109 -0.57 12.05 7.24
CA PRO A 109 0.15 12.87 8.21
C PRO A 109 -0.75 13.37 9.34
N ASP A 110 -0.17 13.64 10.50
CA ASP A 110 -0.86 14.07 11.73
C ASP A 110 -1.79 12.98 12.34
N THR A 111 -1.59 11.71 11.96
CA THR A 111 -2.21 10.55 12.62
C THR A 111 -1.13 9.69 13.26
N ALA A 112 -1.52 8.74 14.15
CA ALA A 112 -0.56 7.88 14.83
C ALA A 112 0.22 7.00 13.84
N GLY A 113 1.49 6.75 14.09
CA GLY A 113 2.31 5.80 13.35
C GLY A 113 1.89 4.34 13.56
N ILE A 114 2.53 3.42 12.83
CA ILE A 114 2.27 1.99 12.95
C ILE A 114 2.57 1.53 14.39
N GLY A 115 1.57 0.96 15.05
CA GLY A 115 1.70 0.43 16.41
C GLY A 115 1.76 1.47 17.53
N GLU A 116 1.64 2.76 17.23
CA GLU A 116 1.58 3.83 18.22
C GLU A 116 0.18 3.98 18.83
N THR A 117 0.11 4.63 19.98
CA THR A 117 -1.16 5.00 20.60
C THR A 117 -1.84 6.09 19.78
N GLY A 118 -3.11 5.89 19.47
CA GLY A 118 -3.89 6.76 18.59
C GLY A 118 -4.51 5.95 17.46
N ASN A 119 -4.81 6.60 16.34
CA ASN A 119 -5.40 6.01 15.15
C ASN A 119 -4.44 6.19 13.98
N CYS A 120 -3.81 5.10 13.55
CA CYS A 120 -3.02 5.07 12.31
C CYS A 120 -3.96 5.09 11.11
N VAL A 121 -3.89 6.11 10.25
CA VAL A 121 -4.79 6.22 9.10
C VAL A 121 -4.01 5.97 7.81
N LEU A 122 -4.39 4.91 7.10
CA LEU A 122 -3.74 4.50 5.86
C LEU A 122 -4.69 4.68 4.67
N ALA A 123 -4.23 5.35 3.62
CA ALA A 123 -4.99 5.61 2.41
C ALA A 123 -4.44 4.81 1.22
N GLY A 124 -5.33 4.30 0.39
CA GLY A 124 -4.97 3.60 -0.85
C GLY A 124 -5.98 3.83 -1.96
N HIS A 125 -5.52 3.73 -3.20
CA HIS A 125 -6.40 3.88 -4.36
C HIS A 125 -7.51 2.83 -4.43
N ASN A 126 -8.69 3.24 -4.91
CA ASN A 126 -9.73 2.36 -5.40
C ASN A 126 -9.69 2.40 -6.94
N GLY A 127 -9.07 1.42 -7.55
CA GLY A 127 -8.96 1.33 -9.01
C GLY A 127 -7.72 0.56 -9.45
N SER A 128 -7.83 -0.12 -10.57
CA SER A 128 -6.81 -1.07 -11.06
C SER A 128 -5.76 -0.45 -11.99
N ARG A 129 -5.66 0.89 -12.08
CA ARG A 129 -4.76 1.52 -13.05
C ARG A 129 -3.27 1.27 -12.74
N HIS A 130 -2.90 1.26 -11.46
CA HIS A 130 -1.51 1.14 -11.02
C HIS A 130 -1.26 -0.06 -10.09
N GLY A 131 -2.29 -0.85 -9.79
CA GLY A 131 -2.25 -1.99 -8.88
C GLY A 131 -3.64 -2.29 -8.31
N THR A 132 -3.73 -3.24 -7.40
CA THR A 132 -5.00 -3.60 -6.75
C THR A 132 -5.31 -2.67 -5.58
N TYR A 133 -4.27 -2.28 -4.82
CA TYR A 133 -4.38 -1.41 -3.64
C TYR A 133 -5.63 -1.75 -2.79
N PHE A 134 -6.47 -0.77 -2.50
CA PHE A 134 -7.69 -0.92 -1.73
C PHE A 134 -8.96 -1.09 -2.59
N THR A 135 -8.83 -1.52 -3.85
CA THR A 135 -9.97 -1.74 -4.76
C THR A 135 -11.02 -2.68 -4.19
N ASN A 136 -10.58 -3.73 -3.48
CA ASN A 136 -11.46 -4.74 -2.90
C ASN A 136 -11.75 -4.51 -1.41
N LEU A 137 -11.37 -3.36 -0.85
CA LEU A 137 -11.52 -3.08 0.60
C LEU A 137 -12.96 -3.30 1.09
N LYS A 138 -13.94 -2.97 0.26
CA LYS A 138 -15.38 -3.17 0.54
C LYS A 138 -15.81 -4.62 0.72
N THR A 139 -14.97 -5.60 0.39
CA THR A 139 -15.28 -7.03 0.58
C THR A 139 -14.84 -7.58 1.92
N LEU A 140 -14.08 -6.79 2.70
CA LEU A 140 -13.74 -7.13 4.08
C LEU A 140 -15.00 -7.30 4.94
N LYS A 141 -14.84 -8.01 6.03
CA LYS A 141 -15.90 -8.28 7.01
C LYS A 141 -15.37 -8.01 8.41
N GLU A 142 -16.26 -7.76 9.34
CA GLU A 142 -15.94 -7.75 10.77
C GLU A 142 -15.22 -9.06 11.15
N GLY A 143 -14.14 -8.95 11.89
CA GLY A 143 -13.27 -10.05 12.28
C GLY A 143 -12.14 -10.38 11.31
N ASP A 144 -12.11 -9.83 10.08
CA ASP A 144 -10.96 -9.97 9.19
C ASP A 144 -9.73 -9.30 9.81
N VAL A 145 -8.55 -9.91 9.59
CA VAL A 145 -7.30 -9.45 10.20
C VAL A 145 -6.45 -8.71 9.17
N ILE A 146 -5.91 -7.57 9.61
CA ILE A 146 -4.95 -6.75 8.88
C ILE A 146 -3.65 -6.78 9.67
N LYS A 147 -2.57 -7.19 9.01
CA LYS A 147 -1.23 -7.20 9.57
C LYS A 147 -0.46 -5.98 9.10
N LEU A 148 0.08 -5.20 10.04
CA LEU A 148 1.08 -4.18 9.77
C LEU A 148 2.43 -4.66 10.33
N THR A 149 3.50 -4.41 9.58
CA THR A 149 4.87 -4.61 10.05
C THR A 149 5.57 -3.26 9.96
N ASP A 150 6.17 -2.78 11.05
CA ASP A 150 6.97 -1.56 11.04
C ASP A 150 8.39 -1.81 10.50
N ARG A 151 9.21 -0.78 10.38
CA ARG A 151 10.59 -0.88 9.87
C ARG A 151 11.50 -1.71 10.78
N LYS A 152 11.17 -1.83 12.06
CA LYS A 152 11.94 -2.61 13.04
C LYS A 152 11.58 -4.10 13.05
N GLY A 153 10.59 -4.50 12.23
CA GLY A 153 10.11 -5.87 12.17
C GLY A 153 8.99 -6.21 13.15
N SER A 154 8.58 -5.27 14.02
CA SER A 154 7.45 -5.46 14.93
C SER A 154 6.16 -5.64 14.16
N ARG A 155 5.33 -6.59 14.56
CA ARG A 155 4.11 -6.97 13.85
C ARG A 155 2.89 -6.64 14.69
N TYR A 156 1.92 -6.00 14.06
CA TYR A 156 0.68 -5.55 14.69
C TYR A 156 -0.49 -6.15 13.93
N PHE A 157 -1.36 -6.88 14.63
CA PHE A 157 -2.54 -7.52 14.08
C PHE A 157 -3.77 -6.74 14.50
N TYR A 158 -4.44 -6.14 13.54
CA TYR A 158 -5.67 -5.37 13.73
C TYR A 158 -6.85 -6.17 13.22
N GLU A 159 -7.95 -6.16 13.97
CA GLU A 159 -9.21 -6.81 13.57
C GLU A 159 -10.21 -5.76 13.11
N VAL A 160 -10.87 -6.01 11.97
CA VAL A 160 -11.92 -5.15 11.43
C VAL A 160 -13.11 -5.11 12.37
N GLU A 161 -13.51 -3.92 12.82
CA GLU A 161 -14.67 -3.70 13.69
C GLU A 161 -15.87 -3.18 12.93
N SER A 162 -15.67 -2.26 11.99
CA SER A 162 -16.75 -1.65 11.25
C SER A 162 -16.28 -1.08 9.91
N MET A 163 -17.25 -0.92 9.00
CA MET A 163 -17.04 -0.25 7.73
C MET A 163 -18.16 0.74 7.48
N GLU A 164 -17.81 1.92 7.01
CA GLU A 164 -18.78 2.97 6.69
C GLU A 164 -18.36 3.78 5.47
N VAL A 165 -19.33 4.40 4.81
CA VAL A 165 -19.08 5.33 3.71
C VAL A 165 -19.38 6.72 4.20
N VAL A 166 -18.34 7.58 4.16
CA VAL A 166 -18.39 8.94 4.73
C VAL A 166 -18.16 10.00 3.66
N ASP A 167 -18.46 11.23 3.98
CA ASP A 167 -18.16 12.40 3.14
C ASP A 167 -16.63 12.55 2.97
N PRO A 168 -16.13 12.98 1.80
CA PRO A 168 -14.69 13.14 1.57
C PRO A 168 -14.03 14.22 2.46
N TYR A 169 -14.82 15.10 3.07
CA TYR A 169 -14.38 16.14 4.00
C TYR A 169 -14.62 15.81 5.47
N ASP A 170 -15.09 14.60 5.77
CA ASP A 170 -15.26 14.12 7.13
C ASP A 170 -13.91 13.86 7.78
N ASN A 171 -13.51 14.74 8.70
CA ASN A 171 -12.24 14.63 9.40
C ASN A 171 -12.29 13.68 10.61
N SER A 172 -13.48 13.16 11.00
CA SER A 172 -13.60 12.21 12.11
C SER A 172 -12.84 10.90 11.85
N VAL A 173 -12.53 10.61 10.59
CA VAL A 173 -11.66 9.48 10.20
C VAL A 173 -10.25 9.57 10.80
N LYS A 174 -9.81 10.78 11.18
CA LYS A 174 -8.50 11.06 11.79
C LYS A 174 -8.55 11.20 13.31
N ASP A 175 -9.72 11.07 13.92
CA ASP A 175 -9.85 11.21 15.37
C ASP A 175 -8.95 10.21 16.08
N GLN A 176 -8.16 10.75 17.04
CA GLN A 176 -7.21 9.97 17.80
C GLN A 176 -7.86 9.51 19.10
N GLY A 177 -7.65 8.26 19.46
CA GLY A 177 -8.14 7.66 20.72
C GLY A 177 -7.00 7.35 21.69
N GLU A 178 -7.35 6.76 22.83
CA GLU A 178 -6.38 6.32 23.84
C GLU A 178 -5.82 4.91 23.53
N GLY A 179 -6.46 4.18 22.62
CA GLY A 179 -6.05 2.84 22.19
C GLY A 179 -5.13 2.89 20.96
N LYS A 180 -4.70 1.73 20.48
CA LYS A 180 -4.00 1.56 19.21
C LYS A 180 -5.03 1.14 18.16
N ALA A 181 -5.44 2.05 17.29
CA ALA A 181 -6.42 1.81 16.24
C ALA A 181 -5.80 1.94 14.85
N LEU A 182 -6.46 1.35 13.87
CA LEU A 182 -6.12 1.48 12.45
C LEU A 182 -7.38 1.85 11.66
N THR A 183 -7.26 2.84 10.79
CA THR A 183 -8.31 3.18 9.83
C THR A 183 -7.76 3.04 8.41
N LEU A 184 -8.41 2.20 7.58
CA LEU A 184 -8.12 2.14 6.16
C LEU A 184 -9.09 3.01 5.39
N LEU A 185 -8.59 3.79 4.43
CA LEU A 185 -9.34 4.79 3.69
C LEU A 185 -9.16 4.60 2.18
N THR A 186 -10.27 4.59 1.44
CA THR A 186 -10.22 4.57 -0.02
C THR A 186 -11.36 5.37 -0.65
N CYS A 187 -11.22 5.73 -1.93
CA CYS A 187 -12.27 6.40 -2.67
C CYS A 187 -13.46 5.46 -2.92
N GLU A 188 -14.67 5.97 -2.82
CA GLU A 188 -15.91 5.27 -3.16
C GLU A 188 -16.77 6.16 -4.07
N ASN A 189 -17.76 5.56 -4.78
CA ASN A 189 -18.67 6.27 -5.68
C ASN A 189 -17.95 7.20 -6.67
N SER A 190 -16.96 6.67 -7.41
CA SER A 190 -16.14 7.44 -8.38
C SER A 190 -15.38 8.62 -7.74
N GLY A 191 -15.04 8.51 -6.44
CA GLY A 191 -14.25 9.50 -5.72
C GLY A 191 -15.06 10.58 -5.00
N THR A 192 -16.41 10.52 -5.06
CA THR A 192 -17.28 11.49 -4.36
C THR A 192 -17.49 11.17 -2.89
N MET A 193 -17.19 9.96 -2.47
CA MET A 193 -17.28 9.47 -1.09
C MET A 193 -15.98 8.78 -0.68
N ARG A 194 -15.88 8.43 0.59
CA ARG A 194 -14.79 7.61 1.14
C ARG A 194 -15.35 6.38 1.82
N LEU A 195 -14.79 5.21 1.50
CA LEU A 195 -14.99 4.01 2.30
C LEU A 195 -13.93 4.00 3.39
N THR A 196 -14.34 3.85 4.63
CA THR A 196 -13.49 3.70 5.81
C THR A 196 -13.68 2.32 6.39
N VAL A 197 -12.59 1.68 6.82
CA VAL A 197 -12.58 0.44 7.59
C VAL A 197 -11.87 0.73 8.91
N ARG A 198 -12.60 0.63 10.01
CA ARG A 198 -12.06 0.86 11.36
C ARG A 198 -11.67 -0.47 11.99
N CYS A 199 -10.49 -0.51 12.58
CA CYS A 199 -9.92 -1.71 13.17
C CYS A 199 -9.30 -1.39 14.52
N SER A 200 -9.35 -2.35 15.46
CA SER A 200 -8.66 -2.28 16.74
C SER A 200 -7.51 -3.26 16.81
N LEU A 201 -6.48 -2.92 17.58
CA LEU A 201 -5.34 -3.81 17.80
C LEU A 201 -5.78 -5.04 18.59
N LYS A 202 -5.50 -6.23 18.05
CA LYS A 202 -5.74 -7.52 18.67
C LYS A 202 -4.49 -8.10 19.30
N GLU A 203 -3.38 -8.00 18.61
CA GLU A 203 -2.09 -8.57 19.02
C GLU A 203 -0.92 -7.73 18.49
N ALA A 204 0.16 -7.64 19.25
CA ALA A 204 1.44 -7.09 18.81
C ALA A 204 2.56 -8.08 19.15
N VAL A 205 3.49 -8.29 18.21
CA VAL A 205 4.67 -9.16 18.34
C VAL A 205 5.88 -8.31 17.99
N GLU A 206 6.67 -8.00 19.00
CA GLU A 206 7.93 -7.25 18.91
C GLU A 206 9.12 -8.18 18.64
#